data_d270744fc4996a2029510931844ac796
#
_entry.id   d270744fc4996a2029510931844ac796
#
_cell.length_a   1.000
_cell.length_b   1.000
_cell.length_c   1.000
_cell.angle_alpha   90.00
_cell.angle_beta   90.00
_cell.angle_gamma   90.00
#
_symmetry.space_group_name_H-M   'P 1'
#
loop_
_entity.id
_entity.type
_entity.pdbx_description
1 polymer ?
#
loop_
_entity_poly.entity_id
_entity_poly.type
_entity_poly.pdbx_seq_one_letter_code
_entity_poly.pdbx_strand_id
1 'polypeptide(L)'
;MSESAVKAAVAVAAEHGLRSDDPVVLRDAWHVLVHLRPLPIVARVSSGLPYPDGPPEDDVIRELAVASYAARAGAAVVPPSDLLDPGPHRHGGHVIAFWKYVGQPREVEPVAAGEALRAIHEALADYEGELPTLHTDDLVAITDRLEPSPDVEFLRELGIRQPGGQAQALHGDAHLANCLPGPLWHDFETACRGPREFDLAALALSDEVRDDEPSRIALEAYGYHDADLLEECLPVYAAWIYASFMVALPRRPELGPVLDERLRWLRANYA
;
A
#
# COMPACT_ATOMS: atom_id res chain seq x y z
N MET A 1 -6.01 18.49 -8.99
CA MET A 1 -5.38 17.23 -9.45
C MET A 1 -6.39 16.24 -10.01
N SER A 2 -7.54 16.04 -9.37
CA SER A 2 -8.53 15.06 -9.84
C SER A 2 -9.06 15.27 -11.25
N GLU A 3 -9.25 16.52 -11.71
CA GLU A 3 -9.76 16.76 -13.08
C GLU A 3 -8.79 16.30 -14.19
N SER A 4 -7.47 16.54 -14.03
CA SER A 4 -6.46 16.06 -14.99
C SER A 4 -6.33 14.54 -14.96
N ALA A 5 -6.40 13.93 -13.77
CA ALA A 5 -6.38 12.49 -13.57
C ALA A 5 -7.60 11.81 -14.24
N VAL A 6 -8.79 12.36 -14.06
CA VAL A 6 -10.02 11.85 -14.72
C VAL A 6 -9.89 11.93 -16.23
N LYS A 7 -9.44 13.07 -16.78
CA LYS A 7 -9.22 13.23 -18.23
C LYS A 7 -8.23 12.21 -18.77
N ALA A 8 -7.12 11.99 -18.06
CA ALA A 8 -6.10 11.03 -18.44
C ALA A 8 -6.64 9.59 -18.45
N ALA A 9 -7.36 9.18 -17.39
CA ALA A 9 -7.96 7.85 -17.29
C ALA A 9 -8.98 7.58 -18.41
N VAL A 10 -9.85 8.55 -18.70
CA VAL A 10 -10.85 8.45 -19.77
C VAL A 10 -10.18 8.39 -21.14
N ALA A 11 -9.12 9.21 -21.37
CA ALA A 11 -8.41 9.22 -22.64
C ALA A 11 -7.73 7.87 -22.93
N VAL A 12 -7.02 7.30 -21.95
CA VAL A 12 -6.38 5.98 -22.12
C VAL A 12 -7.43 4.89 -22.36
N ALA A 13 -8.54 4.87 -21.60
CA ALA A 13 -9.61 3.91 -21.85
C ALA A 13 -10.19 4.02 -23.26
N ALA A 14 -10.32 5.25 -23.79
CA ALA A 14 -10.81 5.49 -25.15
C ALA A 14 -9.83 5.01 -26.23
N GLU A 15 -8.51 5.10 -26.01
CA GLU A 15 -7.48 4.53 -26.89
C GLU A 15 -7.61 3.00 -27.02
N HIS A 16 -8.14 2.34 -25.98
CA HIS A 16 -8.47 0.90 -25.98
C HIS A 16 -9.92 0.60 -26.42
N GLY A 17 -10.63 1.58 -26.97
CA GLY A 17 -12.00 1.41 -27.49
C GLY A 17 -13.09 1.37 -26.40
N LEU A 18 -12.76 1.70 -25.16
CA LEU A 18 -13.70 1.74 -24.04
C LEU A 18 -14.22 3.16 -23.82
N ARG A 19 -15.53 3.30 -23.58
CA ARG A 19 -16.16 4.59 -23.34
C ARG A 19 -16.67 4.69 -21.90
N SER A 20 -16.32 5.79 -21.25
CA SER A 20 -16.90 6.19 -19.96
C SER A 20 -17.54 7.56 -20.14
N ASP A 21 -18.86 7.61 -19.96
CA ASP A 21 -19.66 8.84 -20.10
C ASP A 21 -19.94 9.51 -18.76
N ASP A 22 -19.67 8.81 -17.65
CA ASP A 22 -19.93 9.28 -16.28
C ASP A 22 -18.80 8.81 -15.32
N PRO A 23 -17.55 9.25 -15.51
CA PRO A 23 -16.46 8.89 -14.62
C PRO A 23 -16.65 9.52 -13.24
N VAL A 24 -16.43 8.72 -12.18
CA VAL A 24 -16.61 9.16 -10.79
C VAL A 24 -15.32 8.99 -10.01
N VAL A 25 -14.84 10.06 -9.38
CA VAL A 25 -13.73 9.99 -8.43
C VAL A 25 -14.22 9.29 -7.17
N LEU A 26 -13.63 8.12 -6.88
CA LEU A 26 -13.91 7.35 -5.66
C LEU A 26 -13.06 7.84 -4.48
N ARG A 27 -11.82 8.21 -4.76
CA ARG A 27 -10.84 8.68 -3.76
C ARG A 27 -9.85 9.65 -4.43
N ASP A 28 -9.48 10.70 -3.72
CA ASP A 28 -8.39 11.63 -4.08
C ASP A 28 -7.48 11.78 -2.86
N ALA A 29 -6.47 10.91 -2.76
CA ALA A 29 -5.52 10.87 -1.65
C ALA A 29 -4.08 10.70 -2.16
N TRP A 30 -3.42 9.57 -1.84
CA TRP A 30 -2.10 9.20 -2.38
C TRP A 30 -2.17 8.97 -3.90
N HIS A 31 -3.29 8.40 -4.36
CA HIS A 31 -3.66 8.25 -5.76
C HIS A 31 -5.08 8.75 -5.99
N VAL A 32 -5.38 9.07 -7.24
CA VAL A 32 -6.74 9.36 -7.65
C VAL A 32 -7.37 8.08 -8.20
N LEU A 33 -8.39 7.56 -7.54
CA LEU A 33 -9.15 6.40 -7.99
C LEU A 33 -10.39 6.87 -8.75
N VAL A 34 -10.49 6.49 -10.02
CA VAL A 34 -11.59 6.91 -10.91
C VAL A 34 -12.35 5.68 -11.40
N HIS A 35 -13.62 5.55 -11.00
CA HIS A 35 -14.52 4.55 -11.57
C HIS A 35 -15.01 5.03 -12.93
N LEU A 36 -14.67 4.31 -13.98
CA LEU A 36 -15.02 4.64 -15.37
C LEU A 36 -16.42 4.16 -15.76
N ARG A 37 -17.44 4.66 -15.08
CA ARG A 37 -18.83 4.24 -15.34
C ARG A 37 -19.24 4.46 -16.80
N PRO A 38 -20.07 3.55 -17.38
CA PRO A 38 -20.69 2.37 -16.74
C PRO A 38 -19.81 1.12 -16.72
N LEU A 39 -18.53 1.22 -17.10
CA LEU A 39 -17.60 0.09 -17.14
C LEU A 39 -17.27 -0.39 -15.72
N PRO A 40 -17.08 -1.70 -15.49
CA PRO A 40 -16.67 -2.24 -14.22
C PRO A 40 -15.14 -2.10 -14.01
N ILE A 41 -14.61 -0.89 -14.21
CA ILE A 41 -13.18 -0.57 -14.17
C ILE A 41 -12.92 0.61 -13.26
N VAL A 42 -11.87 0.50 -12.45
CA VAL A 42 -11.26 1.61 -11.72
C VAL A 42 -9.91 1.92 -12.32
N ALA A 43 -9.69 3.16 -12.71
CA ALA A 43 -8.36 3.67 -13.02
C ALA A 43 -7.71 4.19 -11.73
N ARG A 44 -6.53 3.68 -11.39
CA ARG A 44 -5.65 4.21 -10.36
C ARG A 44 -4.65 5.13 -11.05
N VAL A 45 -4.74 6.41 -10.76
CA VAL A 45 -3.94 7.45 -11.37
C VAL A 45 -2.98 8.02 -10.34
N SER A 46 -1.69 8.02 -10.64
CA SER A 46 -0.67 8.51 -9.72
C SER A 46 -0.86 9.99 -9.38
N SER A 47 -0.77 10.33 -8.09
CA SER A 47 -0.84 11.72 -7.60
C SER A 47 0.52 12.41 -7.51
N GLY A 48 1.61 11.65 -7.64
CA GLY A 48 2.97 12.10 -7.39
C GLY A 48 3.36 12.17 -5.91
N LEU A 49 2.57 11.58 -5.01
CA LEU A 49 2.94 11.41 -3.60
C LEU A 49 3.35 9.94 -3.33
N PRO A 50 4.32 9.70 -2.44
CA PRO A 50 5.24 10.63 -1.79
C PRO A 50 6.35 11.15 -2.73
N TYR A 51 6.37 10.69 -3.96
CA TYR A 51 7.39 11.01 -4.97
C TYR A 51 6.98 12.27 -5.74
N PRO A 52 7.72 13.40 -5.66
CA PRO A 52 7.41 14.64 -6.38
C PRO A 52 7.32 14.48 -7.90
N ASP A 53 8.10 13.53 -8.44
CA ASP A 53 8.19 13.24 -9.88
C ASP A 53 7.20 12.14 -10.33
N GLY A 54 6.27 11.73 -9.44
CA GLY A 54 5.34 10.62 -9.61
C GLY A 54 5.94 9.28 -9.16
N PRO A 55 5.11 8.25 -8.92
CA PRO A 55 5.64 6.94 -8.61
C PRO A 55 6.48 6.44 -9.77
N PRO A 56 7.58 5.77 -9.50
CA PRO A 56 8.31 5.05 -10.53
C PRO A 56 7.34 4.11 -11.26
N GLU A 57 7.48 4.01 -12.58
CA GLU A 57 6.66 3.07 -13.37
C GLU A 57 6.86 1.63 -12.87
N ASP A 58 8.05 1.35 -12.34
CA ASP A 58 8.42 0.07 -11.77
C ASP A 58 7.54 -0.34 -10.58
N ASP A 59 7.06 0.62 -9.76
CA ASP A 59 6.14 0.34 -8.65
C ASP A 59 4.79 -0.15 -9.17
N VAL A 60 4.28 0.45 -10.25
CA VAL A 60 3.03 0.03 -10.88
C VAL A 60 3.19 -1.34 -11.57
N ILE A 61 4.33 -1.60 -12.21
CA ILE A 61 4.66 -2.90 -12.80
C ILE A 61 4.68 -3.97 -11.72
N ARG A 62 5.36 -3.70 -10.60
CA ARG A 62 5.44 -4.59 -9.44
C ARG A 62 4.07 -4.88 -8.84
N GLU A 63 3.27 -3.84 -8.61
CA GLU A 63 1.91 -3.96 -8.10
C GLU A 63 1.05 -4.88 -8.98
N LEU A 64 1.02 -4.62 -10.28
CA LEU A 64 0.26 -5.42 -11.25
C LEU A 64 0.75 -6.88 -11.30
N ALA A 65 2.06 -7.10 -11.23
CA ALA A 65 2.65 -8.45 -11.26
C ALA A 65 2.26 -9.26 -10.02
N VAL A 66 2.43 -8.69 -8.81
CA VAL A 66 2.11 -9.36 -7.54
C VAL A 66 0.62 -9.62 -7.42
N ALA A 67 -0.22 -8.60 -7.67
CA ALA A 67 -1.68 -8.75 -7.59
C ALA A 67 -2.20 -9.77 -8.62
N SER A 68 -1.67 -9.77 -9.85
CA SER A 68 -2.02 -10.76 -10.86
C SER A 68 -1.64 -12.18 -10.45
N TYR A 69 -0.47 -12.35 -9.84
CA TYR A 69 -0.02 -13.66 -9.34
C TYR A 69 -0.94 -14.16 -8.23
N ALA A 70 -1.18 -13.34 -7.20
CA ALA A 70 -2.06 -13.67 -6.09
C ALA A 70 -3.50 -13.99 -6.56
N ALA A 71 -4.05 -13.20 -7.49
CA ALA A 71 -5.38 -13.45 -8.06
C ALA A 71 -5.45 -14.78 -8.82
N ARG A 72 -4.42 -15.14 -9.60
CA ARG A 72 -4.35 -16.44 -10.30
C ARG A 72 -4.23 -17.62 -9.34
N ALA A 73 -3.58 -17.43 -8.20
CA ALA A 73 -3.53 -18.41 -7.12
C ALA A 73 -4.83 -18.52 -6.32
N GLY A 74 -5.84 -17.69 -6.62
CA GLY A 74 -7.14 -17.70 -5.95
C GLY A 74 -7.18 -16.94 -4.63
N ALA A 75 -6.15 -16.15 -4.32
CA ALA A 75 -6.14 -15.30 -3.15
C ALA A 75 -7.15 -14.15 -3.28
N ALA A 76 -7.64 -13.67 -2.14
CA ALA A 76 -8.66 -12.63 -2.07
C ALA A 76 -8.04 -11.23 -2.27
N VAL A 77 -7.74 -10.89 -3.51
CA VAL A 77 -7.17 -9.61 -3.92
C VAL A 77 -8.03 -8.94 -4.99
N VAL A 78 -7.96 -7.62 -5.10
CA VAL A 78 -8.55 -6.91 -6.23
C VAL A 78 -7.72 -7.22 -7.48
N PRO A 79 -8.28 -7.90 -8.51
CA PRO A 79 -7.50 -8.25 -9.68
C PRO A 79 -7.35 -7.06 -10.62
N PRO A 80 -6.25 -6.98 -11.39
CA PRO A 80 -6.17 -6.08 -12.53
C PRO A 80 -7.33 -6.27 -13.52
N SER A 81 -7.65 -5.23 -14.28
CA SER A 81 -8.69 -5.28 -15.30
C SER A 81 -8.38 -6.32 -16.38
N ASP A 82 -9.40 -7.01 -16.87
CA ASP A 82 -9.33 -7.93 -18.01
C ASP A 82 -10.03 -7.36 -19.27
N LEU A 83 -10.54 -6.13 -19.20
CA LEU A 83 -11.22 -5.48 -20.32
C LEU A 83 -10.26 -4.69 -21.23
N LEU A 84 -9.06 -4.37 -20.73
CA LEU A 84 -7.99 -3.72 -21.46
C LEU A 84 -6.66 -4.16 -20.83
N ASP A 85 -5.55 -3.81 -21.47
CA ASP A 85 -4.23 -3.92 -20.86
C ASP A 85 -4.25 -3.14 -19.53
N PRO A 86 -3.99 -3.77 -18.37
CA PRO A 86 -4.05 -3.08 -17.09
C PRO A 86 -2.96 -2.02 -16.88
N GLY A 87 -1.94 -1.98 -17.73
CA GLY A 87 -0.89 -0.97 -17.70
C GLY A 87 0.49 -1.49 -17.23
N PRO A 88 1.39 -0.57 -16.87
CA PRO A 88 1.18 0.87 -16.71
C PRO A 88 1.00 1.63 -18.03
N HIS A 89 0.13 2.62 -18.02
CA HIS A 89 -0.05 3.56 -19.12
C HIS A 89 0.44 4.96 -18.75
N ARG A 90 0.95 5.72 -19.73
CA ARG A 90 1.35 7.12 -19.54
C ARG A 90 0.46 8.04 -20.35
N HIS A 91 -0.17 9.02 -19.68
CA HIS A 91 -0.95 10.04 -20.36
C HIS A 91 -0.96 11.35 -19.54
N GLY A 92 -0.67 12.47 -20.18
CA GLY A 92 -0.75 13.79 -19.56
C GLY A 92 0.14 13.98 -18.32
N GLY A 93 1.27 13.27 -18.23
CA GLY A 93 2.17 13.30 -17.07
C GLY A 93 1.76 12.38 -15.92
N HIS A 94 0.70 11.59 -16.11
CA HIS A 94 0.23 10.60 -15.14
C HIS A 94 0.67 9.18 -15.53
N VAL A 95 0.89 8.34 -14.52
CA VAL A 95 0.99 6.88 -14.67
C VAL A 95 -0.34 6.29 -14.20
N ILE A 96 -0.90 5.37 -14.99
CA ILE A 96 -2.26 4.86 -14.81
C ILE A 96 -2.25 3.34 -14.87
N ALA A 97 -2.89 2.71 -13.89
CA ALA A 97 -3.21 1.28 -13.92
C ALA A 97 -4.73 1.06 -13.84
N PHE A 98 -5.21 -0.02 -14.44
CA PHE A 98 -6.63 -0.36 -14.48
C PHE A 98 -6.95 -1.63 -13.69
N TRP A 99 -7.93 -1.52 -12.81
CA TRP A 99 -8.36 -2.54 -11.88
C TRP A 99 -9.83 -2.89 -12.08
N LYS A 100 -10.25 -4.08 -11.69
CA LYS A 100 -11.67 -4.41 -11.64
C LYS A 100 -12.37 -3.59 -10.57
N TYR A 101 -13.54 -3.06 -10.90
CA TYR A 101 -14.41 -2.44 -9.91
C TYR A 101 -15.12 -3.53 -9.09
N VAL A 102 -14.89 -3.55 -7.80
CA VAL A 102 -15.41 -4.56 -6.87
C VAL A 102 -16.53 -4.03 -5.96
N GLY A 103 -17.10 -2.89 -6.30
CA GLY A 103 -18.20 -2.28 -5.56
C GLY A 103 -17.80 -1.09 -4.68
N GLN A 104 -18.77 -0.54 -3.97
CA GLN A 104 -18.55 0.57 -3.03
C GLN A 104 -17.95 0.04 -1.73
N PRO A 105 -17.00 0.79 -1.11
CA PRO A 105 -16.48 0.45 0.20
C PRO A 105 -17.62 0.35 1.23
N ARG A 106 -17.59 -0.70 2.01
CA ARG A 106 -18.41 -0.90 3.21
C ARG A 106 -17.45 -1.19 4.36
N GLU A 107 -17.97 -1.47 5.53
CA GLU A 107 -17.13 -1.96 6.63
C GLU A 107 -16.50 -3.30 6.24
N VAL A 108 -15.20 -3.42 6.53
CA VAL A 108 -14.44 -4.66 6.34
C VAL A 108 -14.67 -5.54 7.57
N GLU A 109 -14.94 -6.82 7.35
CA GLU A 109 -15.00 -7.80 8.43
C GLU A 109 -13.57 -8.15 8.87
N PRO A 110 -13.11 -7.75 10.07
CA PRO A 110 -11.72 -7.88 10.45
C PRO A 110 -11.22 -9.33 10.49
N VAL A 111 -12.05 -10.26 10.95
CA VAL A 111 -11.71 -11.69 10.97
C VAL A 111 -11.42 -12.17 9.55
N ALA A 112 -12.31 -11.89 8.61
CA ALA A 112 -12.15 -12.31 7.23
C ALA A 112 -10.93 -11.63 6.56
N ALA A 113 -10.61 -10.37 6.94
CA ALA A 113 -9.42 -9.68 6.44
C ALA A 113 -8.11 -10.35 6.90
N GLY A 114 -8.01 -10.74 8.18
CA GLY A 114 -6.85 -11.45 8.71
C GLY A 114 -6.66 -12.83 8.08
N GLU A 115 -7.76 -13.60 7.93
CA GLU A 115 -7.73 -14.91 7.25
C GLU A 115 -7.32 -14.78 5.78
N ALA A 116 -7.81 -13.74 5.08
CA ALA A 116 -7.44 -13.45 3.70
C ALA A 116 -5.97 -13.05 3.56
N LEU A 117 -5.42 -12.23 4.48
CA LEU A 117 -4.00 -11.87 4.47
C LEU A 117 -3.11 -13.12 4.63
N ARG A 118 -3.49 -14.06 5.51
CA ARG A 118 -2.79 -15.33 5.63
C ARG A 118 -2.80 -16.11 4.30
N ALA A 119 -3.96 -16.21 3.66
CA ALA A 119 -4.08 -16.92 2.38
C ALA A 119 -3.27 -16.23 1.26
N ILE A 120 -3.14 -14.89 1.30
CA ILE A 120 -2.27 -14.13 0.39
C ILE A 120 -0.80 -14.49 0.63
N HIS A 121 -0.34 -14.55 1.89
CA HIS A 121 1.03 -14.97 2.21
C HIS A 121 1.31 -16.41 1.75
N GLU A 122 0.35 -17.32 1.93
CA GLU A 122 0.47 -18.70 1.42
C GLU A 122 0.56 -18.72 -0.11
N ALA A 123 -0.26 -17.91 -0.80
CA ALA A 123 -0.24 -17.81 -2.26
C ALA A 123 1.05 -17.18 -2.80
N LEU A 124 1.62 -16.21 -2.09
CA LEU A 124 2.84 -15.48 -2.48
C LEU A 124 4.13 -16.19 -2.07
N ALA A 125 4.08 -17.27 -1.29
CA ALA A 125 5.27 -17.98 -0.81
C ALA A 125 6.22 -18.43 -1.94
N ASP A 126 5.66 -18.82 -3.08
CA ASP A 126 6.39 -19.28 -4.27
C ASP A 126 6.52 -18.18 -5.36
N TYR A 127 6.25 -16.93 -5.04
CA TYR A 127 6.45 -15.84 -6.00
C TYR A 127 7.94 -15.55 -6.19
N GLU A 128 8.45 -15.76 -7.42
CA GLU A 128 9.88 -15.61 -7.76
C GLU A 128 10.22 -14.27 -8.43
N GLY A 129 9.24 -13.37 -8.65
CA GLY A 129 9.49 -12.06 -9.25
C GLY A 129 10.44 -11.21 -8.40
N GLU A 130 11.16 -10.30 -9.05
CA GLU A 130 12.04 -9.36 -8.35
C GLU A 130 11.23 -8.40 -7.49
N LEU A 131 11.62 -8.28 -6.22
CA LEU A 131 11.03 -7.38 -5.23
C LEU A 131 12.14 -6.79 -4.37
N PRO A 132 12.00 -5.52 -3.92
CA PRO A 132 12.92 -4.93 -2.95
C PRO A 132 12.88 -5.71 -1.63
N THR A 133 13.97 -5.63 -0.87
CA THR A 133 14.02 -6.19 0.48
C THR A 133 13.45 -5.17 1.46
N LEU A 134 12.28 -5.47 2.03
CA LEU A 134 11.53 -4.55 2.88
C LEU A 134 11.41 -3.17 2.20
N HIS A 135 11.44 -2.10 2.96
CA HIS A 135 11.38 -0.71 2.45
C HIS A 135 12.69 0.05 2.69
N THR A 136 13.82 -0.65 2.81
CA THR A 136 15.11 -0.03 3.17
C THR A 136 15.55 1.02 2.15
N ASP A 137 15.51 0.69 0.86
CA ASP A 137 15.93 1.62 -0.19
C ASP A 137 14.95 2.80 -0.32
N ASP A 138 13.66 2.54 -0.19
CA ASP A 138 12.62 3.58 -0.18
C ASP A 138 12.79 4.52 1.00
N LEU A 139 13.03 4.00 2.20
CA LEU A 139 13.28 4.81 3.39
C LEU A 139 14.50 5.70 3.22
N VAL A 140 15.59 5.15 2.68
CA VAL A 140 16.81 5.93 2.41
C VAL A 140 16.50 7.05 1.41
N ALA A 141 15.83 6.75 0.30
CA ALA A 141 15.44 7.73 -0.70
C ALA A 141 14.48 8.79 -0.17
N ILE A 142 13.56 8.42 0.71
CA ILE A 142 12.63 9.33 1.39
C ILE A 142 13.38 10.24 2.35
N THR A 143 14.22 9.68 3.22
CA THR A 143 14.95 10.44 4.25
C THR A 143 16.01 11.37 3.66
N ASP A 144 16.62 11.01 2.52
CA ASP A 144 17.57 11.87 1.80
C ASP A 144 16.92 13.15 1.23
N ARG A 145 15.60 13.20 1.11
CA ARG A 145 14.82 14.38 0.66
C ARG A 145 14.35 15.26 1.79
N LEU A 146 14.44 14.81 3.03
CA LEU A 146 14.03 15.54 4.21
C LEU A 146 15.19 16.38 4.74
N GLU A 147 14.86 17.53 5.34
CA GLU A 147 15.87 18.30 6.07
C GLU A 147 16.40 17.48 7.26
N PRO A 148 17.72 17.40 7.44
CA PRO A 148 18.30 16.65 8.54
C PRO A 148 17.75 17.08 9.89
N SER A 149 17.29 16.14 10.68
CA SER A 149 16.76 16.38 12.03
C SER A 149 16.93 15.13 12.89
N PRO A 150 16.88 15.27 14.24
CA PRO A 150 16.93 14.11 15.13
C PRO A 150 15.83 13.07 14.88
N ASP A 151 14.67 13.48 14.34
CA ASP A 151 13.60 12.56 13.98
C ASP A 151 13.93 11.80 12.70
N VAL A 152 14.46 12.46 11.68
CA VAL A 152 14.88 11.82 10.42
C VAL A 152 16.02 10.82 10.67
N GLU A 153 17.01 11.18 11.48
CA GLU A 153 18.12 10.30 11.85
C GLU A 153 17.60 9.05 12.61
N PHE A 154 16.72 9.25 13.57
CA PHE A 154 16.10 8.18 14.35
C PHE A 154 15.28 7.22 13.48
N LEU A 155 14.43 7.74 12.58
CA LEU A 155 13.66 6.91 11.66
C LEU A 155 14.58 6.12 10.73
N ARG A 156 15.64 6.74 10.21
CA ARG A 156 16.61 6.07 9.35
C ARG A 156 17.34 4.94 10.08
N GLU A 157 17.76 5.16 11.33
CA GLU A 157 18.41 4.14 12.15
C GLU A 157 17.51 2.92 12.39
N LEU A 158 16.22 3.15 12.67
CA LEU A 158 15.26 2.07 12.88
C LEU A 158 14.98 1.32 11.58
N GLY A 159 14.67 2.04 10.51
CA GLY A 159 14.12 1.44 9.29
C GLY A 159 15.15 0.74 8.39
N ILE A 160 16.47 0.94 8.61
CA ILE A 160 17.52 0.16 7.93
C ILE A 160 17.80 -1.19 8.60
N ARG A 161 17.19 -1.47 9.75
CA ARG A 161 17.32 -2.76 10.42
C ARG A 161 16.76 -3.86 9.53
N GLN A 162 17.35 -5.04 9.64
CA GLN A 162 16.93 -6.21 8.87
C GLN A 162 16.43 -7.27 9.87
N PRO A 163 15.12 -7.32 10.13
CA PRO A 163 14.53 -8.40 10.92
C PRO A 163 14.87 -9.76 10.34
N GLY A 164 15.06 -10.75 11.21
CA GLY A 164 15.33 -12.11 10.81
C GLY A 164 14.13 -12.79 10.13
N GLY A 165 14.12 -14.13 10.13
CA GLY A 165 13.02 -14.93 9.62
C GLY A 165 13.11 -15.35 8.16
N GLN A 166 12.10 -16.11 7.72
CA GLN A 166 12.01 -16.60 6.35
C GLN A 166 11.43 -15.52 5.44
N ALA A 167 12.23 -15.05 4.48
CA ALA A 167 11.78 -14.06 3.52
C ALA A 167 10.90 -14.69 2.43
N GLN A 168 9.76 -14.07 2.16
CA GLN A 168 8.86 -14.35 1.06
C GLN A 168 8.34 -13.03 0.44
N ALA A 169 7.55 -13.10 -0.64
CA ALA A 169 6.86 -11.94 -1.15
C ALA A 169 5.70 -11.54 -0.21
N LEU A 170 5.56 -10.24 0.00
CA LEU A 170 4.63 -9.61 0.93
C LEU A 170 3.80 -8.55 0.23
N HIS A 171 2.71 -8.11 0.89
CA HIS A 171 1.95 -6.93 0.51
C HIS A 171 2.79 -5.64 0.68
N GLY A 172 3.52 -5.54 1.80
CA GLY A 172 4.40 -4.43 2.14
C GLY A 172 3.72 -3.29 2.93
N ASP A 173 2.39 -3.16 2.85
CA ASP A 173 1.61 -2.14 3.59
C ASP A 173 0.22 -2.69 3.96
N ALA A 174 0.18 -3.81 4.69
CA ALA A 174 -1.04 -4.58 4.96
C ALA A 174 -1.87 -4.01 6.12
N HIS A 175 -2.31 -2.75 6.03
CA HIS A 175 -3.26 -2.18 6.98
C HIS A 175 -4.71 -2.29 6.47
N LEU A 176 -5.72 -2.28 7.36
CA LEU A 176 -7.12 -2.56 6.98
C LEU A 176 -7.73 -1.57 5.98
N ALA A 177 -7.20 -0.35 5.84
CA ALA A 177 -7.67 0.57 4.80
C ALA A 177 -7.26 0.13 3.38
N ASN A 178 -6.35 -0.85 3.24
CA ASN A 178 -5.98 -1.53 2.00
C ASN A 178 -6.75 -2.85 1.80
N CYS A 179 -7.80 -3.07 2.58
CA CYS A 179 -8.72 -4.18 2.42
C CYS A 179 -10.12 -3.67 2.10
N LEU A 180 -10.76 -4.19 1.06
CA LEU A 180 -12.13 -3.90 0.68
C LEU A 180 -13.05 -5.03 1.16
N PRO A 181 -14.37 -4.77 1.29
CA PRO A 181 -15.33 -5.82 1.61
C PRO A 181 -15.25 -6.99 0.64
N GLY A 182 -15.37 -8.20 1.20
CA GLY A 182 -15.31 -9.39 0.41
C GLY A 182 -14.08 -10.30 0.52
N PRO A 183 -13.25 -10.17 1.52
CA PRO A 183 -12.20 -9.30 2.04
C PRO A 183 -11.04 -9.14 1.03
N LEU A 184 -11.22 -8.28 0.05
CA LEU A 184 -10.30 -8.12 -1.08
C LEU A 184 -9.19 -7.12 -0.77
N TRP A 185 -7.95 -7.60 -0.64
CA TRP A 185 -6.77 -6.77 -0.47
C TRP A 185 -6.35 -6.10 -1.78
N HIS A 186 -5.84 -4.87 -1.70
CA HIS A 186 -5.40 -4.06 -2.83
C HIS A 186 -4.23 -3.17 -2.43
N ASP A 187 -3.65 -2.46 -3.41
CA ASP A 187 -2.55 -1.50 -3.18
C ASP A 187 -1.21 -2.21 -2.87
N PHE A 188 -0.80 -3.11 -3.77
CA PHE A 188 0.47 -3.85 -3.72
C PHE A 188 1.67 -3.05 -4.26
N GLU A 189 1.58 -1.72 -4.38
CA GLU A 189 2.67 -0.90 -4.93
C GLU A 189 3.96 -0.99 -4.09
N THR A 190 3.80 -1.27 -2.79
CA THR A 190 4.88 -1.43 -1.83
C THR A 190 5.26 -2.89 -1.59
N ALA A 191 4.82 -3.81 -2.47
CA ALA A 191 5.17 -5.21 -2.35
C ALA A 191 6.69 -5.41 -2.26
N CYS A 192 7.12 -6.22 -1.29
CA CYS A 192 8.54 -6.40 -0.94
C CYS A 192 8.83 -7.85 -0.55
N ARG A 193 10.10 -8.17 -0.29
CA ARG A 193 10.53 -9.43 0.32
C ARG A 193 10.88 -9.23 1.78
N GLY A 194 10.35 -10.07 2.63
CA GLY A 194 10.63 -10.07 4.05
C GLY A 194 9.91 -11.20 4.79
N PRO A 195 10.03 -11.26 6.11
CA PRO A 195 9.22 -12.14 6.92
C PRO A 195 7.75 -11.65 6.92
N ARG A 196 6.80 -12.57 6.96
CA ARG A 196 5.37 -12.24 6.95
C ARG A 196 4.94 -11.34 8.13
N GLU A 197 5.70 -11.38 9.22
CA GLU A 197 5.54 -10.54 10.39
C GLU A 197 5.70 -9.05 10.07
N PHE A 198 6.40 -8.71 8.98
CA PHE A 198 6.49 -7.32 8.51
C PHE A 198 5.13 -6.78 8.04
N ASP A 199 4.33 -7.56 7.32
CA ASP A 199 2.94 -7.17 6.98
C ASP A 199 2.05 -7.11 8.23
N LEU A 200 2.26 -8.02 9.19
CA LEU A 200 1.53 -8.01 10.45
C LEU A 200 1.85 -6.80 11.32
N ALA A 201 3.05 -6.23 11.17
CA ALA A 201 3.44 -5.01 11.85
C ALA A 201 2.53 -3.81 11.48
N ALA A 202 1.94 -3.79 10.28
CA ALA A 202 0.99 -2.76 9.89
C ALA A 202 -0.32 -2.83 10.72
N LEU A 203 -0.81 -4.03 11.00
CA LEU A 203 -1.97 -4.26 11.87
C LEU A 203 -1.64 -3.96 13.34
N ALA A 204 -0.51 -4.48 13.83
CA ALA A 204 -0.04 -4.27 15.19
C ALA A 204 0.18 -2.78 15.49
N LEU A 205 0.85 -2.04 14.61
CA LEU A 205 1.07 -0.61 14.75
C LEU A 205 -0.24 0.18 14.80
N SER A 206 -1.24 -0.23 14.03
CA SER A 206 -2.56 0.40 14.04
C SER A 206 -3.26 0.23 15.39
N ASP A 207 -3.18 -0.95 15.99
CA ASP A 207 -3.74 -1.23 17.32
C ASP A 207 -2.97 -0.48 18.43
N GLU A 208 -1.65 -0.62 18.47
CA GLU A 208 -0.82 -0.06 19.54
C GLU A 208 -0.81 1.47 19.59
N VAL A 209 -0.87 2.14 18.42
CA VAL A 209 -0.83 3.61 18.38
C VAL A 209 -2.22 4.24 18.45
N ARG A 210 -3.27 3.54 17.99
CA ARG A 210 -4.61 4.12 17.83
C ARG A 210 -5.71 3.38 18.58
N ASP A 211 -5.37 2.29 19.30
CA ASP A 211 -6.37 1.39 19.91
C ASP A 211 -7.41 0.92 18.85
N ASP A 212 -6.89 0.47 17.68
CA ASP A 212 -7.69 0.08 16.52
C ASP A 212 -8.16 -1.38 16.68
N GLU A 213 -9.22 -1.58 17.44
CA GLU A 213 -9.78 -2.91 17.70
C GLU A 213 -9.98 -3.77 16.42
N PRO A 214 -10.45 -3.24 15.28
CA PRO A 214 -10.51 -4.01 14.04
C PRO A 214 -9.16 -4.58 13.60
N SER A 215 -8.08 -3.80 13.68
CA SER A 215 -6.73 -4.26 13.33
C SER A 215 -6.24 -5.35 14.28
N ARG A 216 -6.52 -5.25 15.58
CA ARG A 216 -6.22 -6.28 16.57
C ARG A 216 -6.98 -7.58 16.27
N ILE A 217 -8.28 -7.50 15.97
CA ILE A 217 -9.09 -8.66 15.59
C ILE A 217 -8.55 -9.33 14.31
N ALA A 218 -8.14 -8.55 13.30
CA ALA A 218 -7.56 -9.07 12.07
C ALA A 218 -6.21 -9.78 12.33
N LEU A 219 -5.35 -9.21 13.19
CA LEU A 219 -4.10 -9.84 13.59
C LEU A 219 -4.34 -11.17 14.34
N GLU A 220 -5.28 -11.21 15.27
CA GLU A 220 -5.69 -12.44 15.97
C GLU A 220 -6.21 -13.51 14.98
N ALA A 221 -7.05 -13.11 14.02
CA ALA A 221 -7.63 -13.98 13.01
C ALA A 221 -6.61 -14.49 11.97
N TYR A 222 -5.55 -13.74 11.72
CA TYR A 222 -4.42 -14.23 10.92
C TYR A 222 -3.83 -15.52 11.51
N GLY A 223 -3.81 -15.63 12.83
CA GLY A 223 -3.40 -16.82 13.56
C GLY A 223 -1.91 -16.84 13.93
N TYR A 224 -1.27 -18.02 13.85
CA TYR A 224 0.10 -18.19 14.34
C TYR A 224 1.11 -17.31 13.58
N HIS A 225 1.91 -16.58 14.33
CA HIS A 225 3.08 -15.80 13.90
C HIS A 225 4.13 -15.81 15.01
N ASP A 226 5.35 -15.44 14.68
CA ASP A 226 6.44 -15.28 15.64
C ASP A 226 6.33 -13.89 16.29
N ALA A 227 5.96 -13.86 17.56
CA ALA A 227 5.75 -12.61 18.30
C ALA A 227 7.04 -11.80 18.50
N ASP A 228 8.18 -12.47 18.72
CA ASP A 228 9.47 -11.81 18.86
C ASP A 228 9.88 -11.16 17.53
N LEU A 229 9.66 -11.87 16.43
CA LEU A 229 9.93 -11.34 15.09
C LEU A 229 8.98 -10.21 14.68
N LEU A 230 7.70 -10.27 15.10
CA LEU A 230 6.76 -9.17 14.92
C LEU A 230 7.25 -7.91 15.64
N GLU A 231 7.75 -8.05 16.87
CA GLU A 231 8.34 -6.95 17.65
C GLU A 231 9.57 -6.35 16.97
N GLU A 232 10.40 -7.17 16.30
CA GLU A 232 11.52 -6.68 15.47
C GLU A 232 11.05 -5.93 14.22
N CYS A 233 9.97 -6.37 13.57
CA CYS A 233 9.44 -5.79 12.35
C CYS A 233 8.74 -4.44 12.59
N LEU A 234 8.08 -4.28 13.73
CA LEU A 234 7.22 -3.14 14.02
C LEU A 234 7.94 -1.78 13.92
N PRO A 235 9.12 -1.55 14.55
CA PRO A 235 9.83 -0.28 14.41
C PRO A 235 10.36 -0.04 12.98
N VAL A 236 10.68 -1.09 12.23
CA VAL A 236 11.13 -0.97 10.83
C VAL A 236 10.00 -0.49 9.94
N TYR A 237 8.82 -1.10 10.04
CA TYR A 237 7.62 -0.65 9.32
C TYR A 237 7.20 0.77 9.75
N ALA A 238 7.17 1.05 11.07
CA ALA A 238 6.81 2.35 11.60
C ALA A 238 7.74 3.46 11.08
N ALA A 239 9.03 3.21 11.01
CA ALA A 239 10.01 4.17 10.52
C ALA A 239 9.75 4.57 9.06
N TRP A 240 9.46 3.60 8.20
CA TRP A 240 9.15 3.84 6.79
C TRP A 240 7.87 4.66 6.61
N ILE A 241 6.77 4.25 7.25
CA ILE A 241 5.49 4.96 7.09
C ILE A 241 5.52 6.38 7.69
N TYR A 242 6.27 6.60 8.79
CA TYR A 242 6.37 7.94 9.39
C TYR A 242 7.27 8.86 8.56
N ALA A 243 8.35 8.35 7.97
CA ALA A 243 9.16 9.10 7.02
C ALA A 243 8.33 9.50 5.78
N SER A 244 7.48 8.62 5.27
CA SER A 244 6.55 8.90 4.17
C SER A 244 5.56 10.03 4.54
N PHE A 245 5.06 10.06 5.77
CA PHE A 245 4.22 11.16 6.25
C PHE A 245 4.99 12.48 6.31
N MET A 246 6.25 12.48 6.74
CA MET A 246 7.08 13.71 6.77
C MET A 246 7.21 14.33 5.37
N VAL A 247 7.45 13.53 4.34
CA VAL A 247 7.50 14.02 2.94
C VAL A 247 6.14 14.53 2.47
N ALA A 248 5.05 13.96 2.95
CA ALA A 248 3.71 14.37 2.56
C ALA A 248 3.23 15.68 3.23
N LEU A 249 3.80 16.07 4.39
CA LEU A 249 3.36 17.23 5.18
C LEU A 249 3.16 18.54 4.38
N PRO A 250 4.03 18.91 3.43
CA PRO A 250 3.82 20.14 2.65
C PRO A 250 2.52 20.16 1.84
N ARG A 251 1.99 18.97 1.47
CA ARG A 251 0.74 18.81 0.73
C ARG A 251 -0.42 18.32 1.60
N ARG A 252 -0.10 17.73 2.76
CA ARG A 252 -1.01 17.11 3.70
C ARG A 252 -0.74 17.58 5.14
N PRO A 253 -0.88 18.89 5.45
CA PRO A 253 -0.53 19.44 6.76
C PRO A 253 -1.36 18.85 7.91
N GLU A 254 -2.53 18.30 7.62
CA GLU A 254 -3.38 17.58 8.60
C GLU A 254 -2.71 16.33 9.18
N LEU A 255 -1.67 15.80 8.55
CA LEU A 255 -0.88 14.68 9.07
C LEU A 255 0.06 15.08 10.21
N GLY A 256 0.38 16.38 10.38
CA GLY A 256 1.34 16.84 11.37
C GLY A 256 1.03 16.39 12.81
N PRO A 257 -0.15 16.70 13.37
CA PRO A 257 -0.50 16.27 14.73
C PRO A 257 -0.47 14.74 14.91
N VAL A 258 -0.87 14.00 13.88
CA VAL A 258 -0.85 12.52 13.88
C VAL A 258 0.58 12.01 13.89
N LEU A 259 1.47 12.62 13.09
CA LEU A 259 2.88 12.26 13.04
C LEU A 259 3.58 12.54 14.37
N ASP A 260 3.33 13.71 14.99
CA ASP A 260 3.90 14.07 16.30
C ASP A 260 3.55 13.06 17.39
N GLU A 261 2.32 12.55 17.41
CA GLU A 261 1.87 11.53 18.34
C GLU A 261 2.60 10.20 18.11
N ARG A 262 2.70 9.78 16.85
CA ARG A 262 3.35 8.53 16.43
C ARG A 262 4.85 8.54 16.68
N LEU A 263 5.54 9.64 16.42
CA LEU A 263 6.96 9.80 16.72
C LEU A 263 7.22 9.75 18.23
N ARG A 264 6.36 10.35 19.04
CA ARG A 264 6.46 10.25 20.51
C ARG A 264 6.31 8.80 20.99
N TRP A 265 5.32 8.07 20.45
CA TRP A 265 5.12 6.67 20.77
C TRP A 265 6.34 5.83 20.36
N LEU A 266 6.85 6.01 19.12
CA LEU A 266 7.98 5.25 18.61
C LEU A 266 9.26 5.49 19.45
N ARG A 267 9.50 6.73 19.85
CA ARG A 267 10.64 7.06 20.73
C ARG A 267 10.48 6.47 22.13
N ALA A 268 9.27 6.44 22.67
CA ALA A 268 9.03 5.89 24.00
C ALA A 268 9.28 4.38 24.07
N ASN A 269 9.13 3.66 22.97
CA ASN A 269 9.23 2.21 22.91
C ASN A 269 10.55 1.71 22.32
N TYR A 270 11.24 2.50 21.46
CA TYR A 270 12.38 2.00 20.67
C TYR A 270 13.63 2.91 20.66
N ALA A 271 13.67 4.02 21.42
CA ALA A 271 14.84 4.89 21.56
C ALA A 271 15.83 4.43 22.62
#